data_f893b32db5d5bb90e988d84da1d488ee
#
_entry.id   f893b32db5d5bb90e988d84da1d488ee
#
_cell.length_a   1.000
_cell.length_b   1.000
_cell.length_c   1.000
_cell.angle_alpha   90.00
_cell.angle_beta   90.00
_cell.angle_gamma   90.00
#
_symmetry.space_group_name_H-M   'P 1'
#
loop_
_entity.id
_entity.type
_entity.pdbx_description
1 polymer ?
#
loop_
_entity_poly.entity_id
_entity_poly.type
_entity_poly.pdbx_seq_one_letter_code
_entity_poly.pdbx_strand_id
1 'polypeptide(L)'
;MGQDPQMVETEQPYGELASSFASISQALFSDPTVGGTLQRIVDFAVITVDGCDAAGISLLTGTEITTPVYSGSMALQMDAIQYETAEGPCLDAITKETTVYAEDLIDDPRWPSFGPRAAELGMRSLLACRLSANGTRGALNLYAQLPRAYGATDRTKAVIFAAHAGVALGAAEALKGSTDSFDAAVLRLEQLNAALVTREVIGQAQGILIERERITADQAFSILRVASQHLNVKLREVALYVVETGEVPSD
;
A
#
# COMPACT_ATOMS: atom_id res chain seq x y z
N MET A 1 -7.09 69.37 0.73
CA MET A 1 -6.27 68.47 -0.09
C MET A 1 -5.59 67.54 0.91
N GLY A 2 -6.24 66.43 1.22
CA GLY A 2 -5.72 65.41 2.08
C GLY A 2 -5.19 64.26 1.20
N GLN A 3 -3.92 63.91 1.35
CA GLN A 3 -3.34 62.73 0.73
C GLN A 3 -3.67 61.54 1.63
N ASP A 4 -4.31 60.55 1.01
CA ASP A 4 -4.61 59.21 1.56
C ASP A 4 -3.29 58.45 1.75
N PRO A 5 -3.00 57.83 2.91
CA PRO A 5 -1.88 56.94 3.01
C PRO A 5 -2.20 55.63 2.34
N GLN A 6 -1.39 55.25 1.36
CA GLN A 6 -1.39 53.96 0.66
C GLN A 6 -1.39 52.80 1.67
N MET A 7 -2.42 51.99 1.59
CA MET A 7 -2.41 50.66 2.21
C MET A 7 -1.32 49.81 1.50
N VAL A 8 -0.26 49.53 2.22
CA VAL A 8 0.75 48.57 1.78
C VAL A 8 0.14 47.18 1.86
N GLU A 9 -0.09 46.59 0.68
CA GLU A 9 -0.50 45.18 0.56
C GLU A 9 0.60 44.28 1.13
N THR A 10 0.32 43.70 2.30
CA THR A 10 1.13 42.66 2.96
C THR A 10 0.63 41.24 2.62
N GLU A 11 0.08 41.03 1.43
CA GLU A 11 -0.51 39.74 1.03
C GLU A 11 0.44 38.78 0.27
N GLN A 12 1.70 39.14 0.01
CA GLN A 12 2.54 38.37 -0.90
C GLN A 12 3.13 37.05 -0.37
N PRO A 13 3.50 36.85 0.93
CA PRO A 13 4.16 35.60 1.33
C PRO A 13 3.25 34.36 1.29
N TYR A 14 1.96 34.51 1.57
CA TYR A 14 1.01 33.39 1.61
C TYR A 14 0.50 32.97 0.22
N GLY A 15 0.42 33.90 -0.73
CA GLY A 15 0.01 33.63 -2.11
C GLY A 15 1.04 32.80 -2.87
N GLU A 16 2.32 33.11 -2.72
CA GLU A 16 3.40 32.34 -3.34
C GLU A 16 3.52 30.93 -2.75
N LEU A 17 3.36 30.81 -1.44
CA LEU A 17 3.37 29.51 -0.76
C LEU A 17 2.19 28.65 -1.24
N ALA A 18 0.99 29.19 -1.30
CA ALA A 18 -0.21 28.50 -1.76
C ALA A 18 -0.14 28.08 -3.23
N SER A 19 0.38 28.93 -4.11
CA SER A 19 0.57 28.61 -5.55
C SER A 19 1.64 27.54 -5.74
N SER A 20 2.74 27.59 -4.98
CA SER A 20 3.77 26.57 -4.98
C SER A 20 3.22 25.21 -4.50
N PHE A 21 2.39 25.21 -3.46
CA PHE A 21 1.74 23.99 -2.99
C PHE A 21 0.73 23.42 -3.99
N ALA A 22 -0.06 24.25 -4.67
CA ALA A 22 -0.99 23.78 -5.69
C ALA A 22 -0.23 23.12 -6.86
N SER A 23 0.86 23.72 -7.31
CA SER A 23 1.71 23.17 -8.37
C SER A 23 2.40 21.86 -7.94
N ILE A 24 2.90 21.81 -6.72
CA ILE A 24 3.49 20.59 -6.15
C ILE A 24 2.45 19.48 -6.04
N SER A 25 1.26 19.77 -5.50
CA SER A 25 0.17 18.78 -5.40
C SER A 25 -0.19 18.21 -6.76
N GLN A 26 -0.32 19.05 -7.79
CA GLN A 26 -0.61 18.59 -9.15
C GLN A 26 0.51 17.72 -9.73
N ALA A 27 1.77 18.07 -9.48
CA ALA A 27 2.92 17.30 -9.92
C ALA A 27 3.05 15.95 -9.16
N LEU A 28 2.75 15.92 -7.88
CA LEU A 28 2.80 14.71 -7.05
C LEU A 28 1.81 13.64 -7.52
N PHE A 29 0.60 14.05 -7.89
CA PHE A 29 -0.47 13.12 -8.33
C PHE A 29 -0.48 12.87 -9.84
N SER A 30 0.56 13.27 -10.59
CA SER A 30 0.66 12.99 -12.02
C SER A 30 1.10 11.55 -12.33
N ASP A 31 1.63 10.81 -11.36
CA ASP A 31 1.97 9.39 -11.52
C ASP A 31 0.76 8.51 -11.14
N PRO A 32 0.35 7.56 -12.00
CA PRO A 32 -0.80 6.70 -11.71
C PRO A 32 -0.51 5.65 -10.64
N THR A 33 0.76 5.49 -10.24
CA THR A 33 1.16 4.50 -9.24
C THR A 33 1.45 5.16 -7.88
N VAL A 34 1.14 4.43 -6.81
CA VAL A 34 1.46 4.89 -5.45
C VAL A 34 2.97 5.00 -5.24
N GLY A 35 3.72 4.02 -5.70
CA GLY A 35 5.19 4.05 -5.61
C GLY A 35 5.79 5.27 -6.31
N GLY A 36 5.31 5.59 -7.52
CA GLY A 36 5.73 6.79 -8.25
C GLY A 36 5.35 8.08 -7.53
N THR A 37 4.14 8.16 -6.96
CA THR A 37 3.72 9.32 -6.15
C THR A 37 4.60 9.49 -4.92
N LEU A 38 4.88 8.41 -4.17
CA LEU A 38 5.77 8.47 -3.00
C LEU A 38 7.21 8.85 -3.37
N GLN A 39 7.73 8.32 -4.48
CA GLN A 39 9.05 8.69 -4.97
C GLN A 39 9.14 10.19 -5.30
N ARG A 40 8.14 10.74 -5.98
CA ARG A 40 8.06 12.19 -6.25
C ARG A 40 8.02 13.02 -4.98
N ILE A 41 7.28 12.58 -3.94
CA ILE A 41 7.26 13.26 -2.64
C ILE A 41 8.67 13.31 -2.03
N VAL A 42 9.41 12.21 -2.08
CA VAL A 42 10.80 12.15 -1.60
C VAL A 42 11.70 13.09 -2.41
N ASP A 43 11.61 13.05 -3.74
CA ASP A 43 12.41 13.88 -4.62
C ASP A 43 12.12 15.38 -4.42
N PHE A 44 10.86 15.75 -4.31
CA PHE A 44 10.46 17.13 -4.04
C PHE A 44 10.85 17.59 -2.64
N ALA A 45 10.81 16.71 -1.63
CA ALA A 45 11.27 17.06 -0.28
C ALA A 45 12.74 17.45 -0.27
N VAL A 46 13.61 16.72 -0.98
CA VAL A 46 15.03 17.04 -1.11
C VAL A 46 15.26 18.38 -1.82
N ILE A 47 14.45 18.71 -2.84
CA ILE A 47 14.63 19.93 -3.62
C ILE A 47 14.08 21.17 -2.89
N THR A 48 13.00 21.02 -2.11
CA THR A 48 12.22 22.18 -1.60
C THR A 48 12.37 22.43 -0.10
N VAL A 49 12.83 21.42 0.67
CA VAL A 49 13.12 21.59 2.10
C VAL A 49 14.57 21.98 2.25
N ASP A 50 14.82 23.22 2.69
CA ASP A 50 16.16 23.73 2.81
C ASP A 50 16.98 22.89 3.81
N GLY A 51 18.23 22.58 3.46
CA GLY A 51 19.12 21.74 4.27
C GLY A 51 18.85 20.23 4.20
N CYS A 52 17.90 19.76 3.37
CA CYS A 52 17.65 18.33 3.18
C CYS A 52 18.65 17.75 2.18
N ASP A 53 19.59 16.92 2.63
CA ASP A 53 20.57 16.25 1.78
C ASP A 53 20.10 14.89 1.25
N ALA A 54 19.22 14.22 2.01
CA ALA A 54 18.62 12.95 1.62
C ALA A 54 17.25 12.77 2.28
N ALA A 55 16.37 12.01 1.63
CA ALA A 55 15.05 11.69 2.17
C ALA A 55 14.62 10.25 1.83
N GLY A 56 13.75 9.68 2.65
CA GLY A 56 13.16 8.38 2.43
C GLY A 56 11.81 8.24 3.11
N ILE A 57 11.01 7.29 2.66
CA ILE A 57 9.75 6.93 3.32
C ILE A 57 9.88 5.51 3.87
N SER A 58 9.73 5.39 5.19
CA SER A 58 9.64 4.13 5.90
C SER A 58 8.18 3.73 6.10
N LEU A 59 7.86 2.47 5.87
CA LEU A 59 6.52 1.89 6.06
C LEU A 59 6.59 0.68 7.00
N LEU A 60 5.67 0.62 7.95
CA LEU A 60 5.48 -0.54 8.83
C LEU A 60 4.37 -1.43 8.27
N THR A 61 4.73 -2.66 7.89
CA THR A 61 3.80 -3.69 7.43
C THR A 61 3.84 -4.87 8.41
N GLY A 62 2.76 -5.05 9.17
CA GLY A 62 2.78 -6.01 10.28
C GLY A 62 3.80 -5.61 11.35
N THR A 63 4.89 -6.36 11.45
CA THR A 63 6.02 -6.10 12.37
C THR A 63 7.30 -5.67 11.64
N GLU A 64 7.29 -5.68 10.32
CA GLU A 64 8.45 -5.34 9.50
C GLU A 64 8.42 -3.89 9.06
N ILE A 65 9.57 -3.20 9.17
CA ILE A 65 9.75 -1.83 8.68
C ILE A 65 10.67 -1.88 7.47
N THR A 66 10.23 -1.25 6.38
CA THR A 66 10.99 -1.17 5.12
C THR A 66 11.03 0.26 4.60
N THR A 67 12.00 0.58 3.73
CA THR A 67 12.12 1.88 3.05
C THR A 67 11.91 1.68 1.54
N PRO A 68 10.66 1.61 1.06
CA PRO A 68 10.36 1.32 -0.34
C PRO A 68 10.76 2.44 -1.31
N VAL A 69 10.85 3.68 -0.86
CA VAL A 69 11.23 4.84 -1.68
C VAL A 69 12.23 5.73 -0.95
N TYR A 70 13.24 6.21 -1.67
CA TYR A 70 14.33 7.01 -1.11
C TYR A 70 15.04 7.84 -2.21
N SER A 71 15.69 8.93 -1.84
CA SER A 71 16.41 9.81 -2.78
C SER A 71 17.81 9.31 -3.17
N GLY A 72 18.36 8.36 -2.43
CA GLY A 72 19.71 7.84 -2.66
C GLY A 72 20.17 6.88 -1.56
N SER A 73 21.32 6.24 -1.77
CA SER A 73 21.85 5.20 -0.86
C SER A 73 22.06 5.68 0.58
N MET A 74 22.30 6.96 0.78
CA MET A 74 22.49 7.54 2.11
C MET A 74 21.22 7.41 2.97
N ALA A 75 20.05 7.74 2.42
CA ALA A 75 18.78 7.58 3.14
C ALA A 75 18.55 6.12 3.55
N LEU A 76 18.85 5.17 2.65
CA LEU A 76 18.74 3.74 2.93
C LEU A 76 19.67 3.28 4.04
N GLN A 77 20.92 3.74 4.05
CA GLN A 77 21.89 3.42 5.10
C GLN A 77 21.45 3.98 6.45
N MET A 78 20.97 5.21 6.48
CA MET A 78 20.45 5.84 7.69
C MET A 78 19.25 5.09 8.28
N ASP A 79 18.31 4.69 7.43
CA ASP A 79 17.15 3.90 7.85
C ASP A 79 17.59 2.51 8.35
N ALA A 80 18.51 1.84 7.66
CA ALA A 80 19.05 0.56 8.07
C ALA A 80 19.67 0.61 9.48
N ILE A 81 20.44 1.66 9.81
CA ILE A 81 21.00 1.82 11.15
C ILE A 81 19.90 1.96 12.20
N GLN A 82 18.83 2.71 11.92
CA GLN A 82 17.69 2.83 12.84
C GLN A 82 17.03 1.47 13.10
N TYR A 83 16.87 0.65 12.04
CA TYR A 83 16.26 -0.68 12.17
C TYR A 83 17.16 -1.66 12.92
N GLU A 84 18.46 -1.66 12.64
CA GLU A 84 19.46 -2.51 13.32
C GLU A 84 19.60 -2.19 14.81
N THR A 85 19.60 -0.90 15.15
CA THR A 85 19.76 -0.46 16.55
C THR A 85 18.46 -0.48 17.32
N ALA A 86 17.32 -0.59 16.64
CA ALA A 86 15.98 -0.38 17.18
C ALA A 86 15.82 1.01 17.84
N GLU A 87 16.61 1.99 17.39
CA GLU A 87 16.62 3.36 17.87
C GLU A 87 16.53 4.33 16.69
N GLY A 88 15.96 5.50 16.92
CA GLY A 88 16.00 6.60 15.97
C GLY A 88 14.69 7.37 15.81
N PRO A 89 14.78 8.60 15.26
CA PRO A 89 13.61 9.46 15.05
C PRO A 89 12.51 8.84 14.21
N CYS A 90 12.85 8.05 13.18
CA CYS A 90 11.90 7.34 12.33
C CYS A 90 11.03 6.36 13.15
N LEU A 91 11.67 5.52 13.94
CA LEU A 91 10.97 4.53 14.79
C LEU A 91 10.09 5.22 15.83
N ASP A 92 10.59 6.31 16.41
CA ASP A 92 9.82 7.13 17.35
C ASP A 92 8.62 7.80 16.66
N ALA A 93 8.78 8.31 15.44
CA ALA A 93 7.67 8.90 14.68
C ALA A 93 6.58 7.88 14.37
N ILE A 94 6.95 6.66 14.00
CA ILE A 94 6.01 5.57 13.70
C ILE A 94 5.30 5.07 14.97
N THR A 95 6.04 4.90 16.08
CA THR A 95 5.51 4.28 17.30
C THR A 95 4.76 5.25 18.20
N LYS A 96 5.28 6.48 18.35
CA LYS A 96 4.68 7.55 19.19
C LYS A 96 3.68 8.41 18.41
N GLU A 97 3.52 8.12 17.12
CA GLU A 97 2.55 8.78 16.24
C GLU A 97 2.69 10.31 16.16
N THR A 98 3.91 10.81 16.11
CA THR A 98 4.23 12.25 16.12
C THR A 98 5.36 12.58 15.15
N THR A 99 5.57 13.88 14.87
CA THR A 99 6.77 14.35 14.19
C THR A 99 7.91 14.45 15.20
N VAL A 100 9.05 13.90 14.86
CA VAL A 100 10.25 13.86 15.71
C VAL A 100 11.40 14.58 15.02
N TYR A 101 12.03 15.50 15.72
CA TYR A 101 13.20 16.23 15.25
C TYR A 101 14.41 15.98 16.15
N ALA A 102 15.50 15.55 15.54
CA ALA A 102 16.85 15.51 16.12
C ALA A 102 17.63 16.71 15.60
N GLU A 103 17.92 17.66 16.46
CA GLU A 103 18.68 18.87 16.10
C GLU A 103 20.14 18.55 15.82
N ASP A 104 20.73 17.68 16.63
CA ASP A 104 22.08 17.15 16.45
C ASP A 104 22.14 15.71 16.96
N LEU A 105 22.34 14.77 16.05
CA LEU A 105 22.33 13.35 16.33
C LEU A 105 23.48 12.89 17.25
N ILE A 106 24.62 13.57 17.22
CA ILE A 106 25.78 13.19 18.06
C ILE A 106 25.46 13.34 19.54
N ASP A 107 24.83 14.45 19.90
CA ASP A 107 24.60 14.84 21.27
C ASP A 107 23.18 14.51 21.76
N ASP A 108 22.39 13.77 21.00
CA ASP A 108 21.02 13.43 21.34
C ASP A 108 20.95 12.18 22.22
N PRO A 109 20.64 12.31 23.52
CA PRO A 109 20.62 11.18 24.44
C PRO A 109 19.46 10.21 24.20
N ARG A 110 18.51 10.56 23.34
CA ARG A 110 17.37 9.68 23.02
C ARG A 110 17.79 8.45 22.25
N TRP A 111 18.88 8.54 21.48
CA TRP A 111 19.31 7.46 20.59
C TRP A 111 20.83 7.24 20.66
N PRO A 112 21.33 6.71 21.79
CA PRO A 112 22.76 6.57 22.06
C PRO A 112 23.47 5.58 21.12
N SER A 113 22.76 4.61 20.54
CA SER A 113 23.35 3.65 19.59
C SER A 113 23.23 4.14 18.14
N PHE A 114 22.15 4.84 17.80
CA PHE A 114 21.92 5.35 16.44
C PHE A 114 22.75 6.62 16.14
N GLY A 115 22.73 7.58 17.05
CA GLY A 115 23.32 8.93 16.81
C GLY A 115 24.79 8.91 16.37
N PRO A 116 25.70 8.23 17.10
CA PRO A 116 27.11 8.14 16.69
C PRO A 116 27.30 7.49 15.32
N ARG A 117 26.58 6.42 15.01
CA ARG A 117 26.67 5.74 13.70
C ARG A 117 26.16 6.62 12.55
N ALA A 118 25.11 7.39 12.78
CA ALA A 118 24.60 8.37 11.82
C ALA A 118 25.64 9.46 11.53
N ALA A 119 26.31 9.94 12.57
CA ALA A 119 27.35 10.94 12.45
C ALA A 119 28.61 10.43 11.72
N GLU A 120 28.99 9.16 11.85
CA GLU A 120 30.04 8.51 11.07
C GLU A 120 29.73 8.53 9.56
N LEU A 121 28.47 8.47 9.18
CA LEU A 121 28.00 8.64 7.80
C LEU A 121 27.89 10.11 7.38
N GLY A 122 28.23 11.05 8.24
CA GLY A 122 28.19 12.50 7.99
C GLY A 122 26.83 13.14 8.22
N MET A 123 25.85 12.45 8.76
CA MET A 123 24.51 13.01 9.02
C MET A 123 24.43 13.54 10.46
N ARG A 124 23.97 14.79 10.61
CA ARG A 124 23.96 15.50 11.89
C ARG A 124 22.55 15.83 12.37
N SER A 125 21.59 16.07 11.50
CA SER A 125 20.20 16.26 11.92
C SER A 125 19.24 15.41 11.11
N LEU A 126 18.09 15.07 11.73
CA LEU A 126 17.03 14.26 11.13
C LEU A 126 15.66 14.77 11.55
N LEU A 127 14.79 14.92 10.55
CA LEU A 127 13.38 15.22 10.77
C LEU A 127 12.54 14.05 10.26
N ALA A 128 11.86 13.36 11.16
CA ALA A 128 10.95 12.27 10.85
C ALA A 128 9.50 12.74 11.02
N CYS A 129 8.76 12.81 9.93
CA CYS A 129 7.36 13.21 9.91
C CYS A 129 6.47 11.98 9.77
N ARG A 130 5.59 11.74 10.76
CA ARG A 130 4.63 10.65 10.71
C ARG A 130 3.77 10.70 9.45
N LEU A 131 3.59 9.56 8.80
CA LEU A 131 2.58 9.34 7.78
C LEU A 131 1.30 8.81 8.43
N SER A 132 0.18 9.47 8.15
CA SER A 132 -1.15 9.03 8.63
C SER A 132 -1.99 8.58 7.45
N ALA A 133 -2.19 7.27 7.33
CA ALA A 133 -3.09 6.64 6.38
C ALA A 133 -3.95 5.60 7.11
N ASN A 134 -5.11 5.24 6.56
CA ASN A 134 -6.06 4.29 7.14
C ASN A 134 -5.42 2.89 7.30
N GLY A 135 -4.79 2.64 8.45
CA GLY A 135 -4.13 1.36 8.75
C GLY A 135 -2.62 1.32 8.50
N THR A 136 -2.09 2.06 7.53
CA THR A 136 -0.64 2.15 7.28
C THR A 136 0.02 3.10 8.27
N ARG A 137 1.07 2.62 8.92
CA ARG A 137 1.97 3.44 9.76
C ARG A 137 3.30 3.61 9.05
N GLY A 138 3.83 4.83 9.04
CA GLY A 138 5.10 5.13 8.41
C GLY A 138 5.64 6.49 8.81
N ALA A 139 6.79 6.84 8.23
CA ALA A 139 7.41 8.15 8.39
C ALA A 139 8.07 8.62 7.09
N LEU A 140 7.99 9.92 6.82
CA LEU A 140 8.87 10.61 5.88
C LEU A 140 10.08 11.09 6.68
N ASN A 141 11.26 10.60 6.32
CA ASN A 141 12.52 10.91 6.96
C ASN A 141 13.34 11.86 6.09
N LEU A 142 13.77 12.99 6.65
CA LEU A 142 14.64 13.96 6.00
C LEU A 142 15.97 14.02 6.78
N TYR A 143 17.08 13.81 6.09
CA TYR A 143 18.42 13.73 6.63
C TYR A 143 19.25 14.95 6.20
N ALA A 144 20.04 15.50 7.12
CA ALA A 144 20.91 16.63 6.85
C ALA A 144 22.32 16.44 7.43
N GLN A 145 23.33 16.88 6.67
CA GLN A 145 24.72 16.86 7.09
C GLN A 145 25.03 17.95 8.14
N LEU A 146 24.25 19.01 8.17
CA LEU A 146 24.40 20.07 9.14
C LEU A 146 23.54 19.84 10.38
N PRO A 147 24.00 20.14 11.59
CA PRO A 147 23.16 20.19 12.76
C PRO A 147 22.15 21.34 12.64
N ARG A 148 20.98 21.19 13.25
CA ARG A 148 19.91 22.20 13.28
C ARG A 148 19.46 22.65 11.87
N ALA A 149 19.52 21.75 10.87
CA ALA A 149 19.25 22.11 9.48
C ALA A 149 17.80 22.58 9.25
N TYR A 150 16.84 22.12 10.05
CA TYR A 150 15.42 22.33 9.78
C TYR A 150 14.81 23.43 10.66
N GLY A 151 14.57 24.61 10.09
CA GLY A 151 13.82 25.69 10.69
C GLY A 151 12.32 25.43 10.78
N ALA A 152 11.56 26.37 11.30
CA ALA A 152 10.10 26.23 11.44
C ALA A 152 9.40 26.04 10.08
N THR A 153 9.83 26.80 9.06
CA THR A 153 9.30 26.70 7.70
C THR A 153 9.58 25.33 7.08
N ASP A 154 10.80 24.81 7.24
CA ASP A 154 11.20 23.52 6.68
C ASP A 154 10.43 22.36 7.31
N ARG A 155 10.26 22.42 8.62
CA ARG A 155 9.43 21.46 9.35
C ARG A 155 7.96 21.50 8.89
N THR A 156 7.43 22.68 8.59
CA THR A 156 6.08 22.82 8.05
C THR A 156 5.98 22.22 6.65
N LYS A 157 6.94 22.49 5.75
CA LYS A 157 7.02 21.87 4.41
C LYS A 157 7.05 20.34 4.54
N ALA A 158 7.91 19.79 5.41
CA ALA A 158 8.04 18.35 5.61
C ALA A 158 6.74 17.69 6.10
N VAL A 159 6.01 18.31 7.02
CA VAL A 159 4.69 17.83 7.50
C VAL A 159 3.67 17.81 6.37
N ILE A 160 3.68 18.81 5.48
CA ILE A 160 2.77 18.85 4.34
C ILE A 160 3.11 17.72 3.34
N PHE A 161 4.38 17.47 3.04
CA PHE A 161 4.79 16.33 2.22
C PHE A 161 4.37 14.99 2.84
N ALA A 162 4.54 14.84 4.16
CA ALA A 162 4.10 13.66 4.87
C ALA A 162 2.58 13.46 4.80
N ALA A 163 1.79 14.54 4.89
CA ALA A 163 0.34 14.48 4.73
C ALA A 163 -0.08 14.01 3.32
N HIS A 164 0.59 14.50 2.26
CA HIS A 164 0.34 14.04 0.89
C HIS A 164 0.69 12.57 0.69
N ALA A 165 1.82 12.11 1.27
CA ALA A 165 2.18 10.70 1.24
C ALA A 165 1.13 9.82 1.95
N GLY A 166 0.60 10.29 3.09
CA GLY A 166 -0.49 9.62 3.80
C GLY A 166 -1.76 9.50 2.95
N VAL A 167 -2.14 10.57 2.24
CA VAL A 167 -3.30 10.54 1.32
C VAL A 167 -3.08 9.54 0.19
N ALA A 168 -1.91 9.53 -0.44
CA ALA A 168 -1.58 8.60 -1.52
C ALA A 168 -1.64 7.13 -1.06
N LEU A 169 -1.08 6.84 0.12
CA LEU A 169 -1.14 5.50 0.73
C LEU A 169 -2.57 5.08 1.07
N GLY A 170 -3.35 5.96 1.68
CA GLY A 170 -4.75 5.68 2.04
C GLY A 170 -5.64 5.43 0.81
N ALA A 171 -5.43 6.17 -0.28
CA ALA A 171 -6.12 5.94 -1.54
C ALA A 171 -5.77 4.58 -2.16
N ALA A 172 -4.49 4.17 -2.08
CA ALA A 172 -4.05 2.86 -2.54
C ALA A 172 -4.65 1.70 -1.76
N GLU A 173 -4.69 1.82 -0.45
CA GLU A 173 -5.30 0.79 0.40
C GLU A 173 -6.80 0.63 0.12
N ALA A 174 -7.51 1.77 -0.05
CA ALA A 174 -8.92 1.75 -0.41
C ALA A 174 -9.16 1.08 -1.77
N LEU A 175 -8.30 1.35 -2.76
CA LEU A 175 -8.39 0.74 -4.08
C LEU A 175 -8.08 -0.76 -4.04
N LYS A 176 -7.04 -1.17 -3.30
CA LYS A 176 -6.68 -2.58 -3.11
C LYS A 176 -7.82 -3.36 -2.45
N GLY A 177 -8.38 -2.84 -1.36
CA GLY A 177 -9.54 -3.46 -0.70
C GLY A 177 -10.76 -3.59 -1.62
N SER A 178 -10.99 -2.63 -2.53
CA SER A 178 -12.04 -2.68 -3.54
C SER A 178 -11.78 -3.76 -4.60
N THR A 179 -10.53 -3.87 -5.08
CA THR A 179 -10.13 -4.88 -6.07
C THR A 179 -10.20 -6.29 -5.47
N ASP A 180 -9.68 -6.48 -4.26
CA ASP A 180 -9.75 -7.76 -3.56
C ASP A 180 -11.21 -8.21 -3.33
N SER A 181 -12.11 -7.28 -3.04
CA SER A 181 -13.56 -7.55 -2.88
C SER A 181 -14.23 -7.89 -4.19
N PHE A 182 -13.84 -7.23 -5.29
CA PHE A 182 -14.36 -7.50 -6.64
C PHE A 182 -13.90 -8.88 -7.13
N ASP A 183 -12.62 -9.20 -7.00
CA ASP A 183 -12.06 -10.49 -7.40
C ASP A 183 -12.68 -11.64 -6.61
N ALA A 184 -12.91 -11.46 -5.30
CA ALA A 184 -13.62 -12.44 -4.49
C ALA A 184 -15.08 -12.63 -4.93
N ALA A 185 -15.77 -11.57 -5.35
CA ALA A 185 -17.13 -11.65 -5.86
C ALA A 185 -17.18 -12.35 -7.23
N VAL A 186 -16.25 -12.06 -8.14
CA VAL A 186 -16.12 -12.74 -9.44
C VAL A 186 -15.86 -14.23 -9.24
N LEU A 187 -14.90 -14.60 -8.39
CA LEU A 187 -14.61 -16.00 -8.09
C LEU A 187 -15.83 -16.73 -7.52
N ARG A 188 -16.60 -16.07 -6.66
CA ARG A 188 -17.83 -16.64 -6.09
C ARG A 188 -18.91 -16.85 -7.13
N LEU A 189 -19.05 -15.93 -8.08
CA LEU A 189 -19.96 -16.08 -9.22
C LEU A 189 -19.55 -17.23 -10.13
N GLU A 190 -18.26 -17.38 -10.44
CA GLU A 190 -17.74 -18.50 -11.22
C GLU A 190 -18.01 -19.85 -10.55
N GLN A 191 -17.81 -19.95 -9.24
CA GLN A 191 -18.11 -21.16 -8.46
C GLN A 191 -19.60 -21.50 -8.47
N LEU A 192 -20.48 -20.50 -8.33
CA LEU A 192 -21.92 -20.68 -8.41
C LEU A 192 -22.35 -21.14 -9.81
N ASN A 193 -21.84 -20.54 -10.85
CA ASN A 193 -22.14 -20.93 -12.24
C ASN A 193 -21.66 -22.36 -12.53
N ALA A 194 -20.46 -22.73 -12.08
CA ALA A 194 -19.94 -24.09 -12.22
C ALA A 194 -20.82 -25.12 -11.48
N ALA A 195 -21.35 -24.76 -10.32
CA ALA A 195 -22.26 -25.62 -9.56
C ALA A 195 -23.63 -25.79 -10.26
N LEU A 196 -24.16 -24.69 -10.86
CA LEU A 196 -25.42 -24.74 -11.64
C LEU A 196 -25.25 -25.62 -12.88
N VAL A 197 -24.22 -25.45 -13.68
CA VAL A 197 -23.91 -26.27 -14.85
C VAL A 197 -23.75 -27.74 -14.45
N THR A 198 -23.05 -28.00 -13.33
CA THR A 198 -22.87 -29.37 -12.83
C THR A 198 -24.23 -30.00 -12.47
N ARG A 199 -25.13 -29.26 -11.80
CA ARG A 199 -26.46 -29.74 -11.43
C ARG A 199 -27.31 -30.02 -12.68
N GLU A 200 -27.25 -29.14 -13.67
CA GLU A 200 -27.98 -29.30 -14.91
C GLU A 200 -27.56 -30.57 -15.68
N VAL A 201 -26.27 -30.76 -15.86
CA VAL A 201 -25.71 -31.93 -16.56
C VAL A 201 -26.04 -33.24 -15.83
N ILE A 202 -25.95 -33.25 -14.49
CA ILE A 202 -26.34 -34.41 -13.68
C ILE A 202 -27.86 -34.69 -13.85
N GLY A 203 -28.68 -33.64 -13.88
CA GLY A 203 -30.11 -33.77 -14.10
C GLY A 203 -30.47 -34.33 -15.47
N GLN A 204 -29.76 -33.89 -16.52
CA GLN A 204 -29.90 -34.41 -17.87
C GLN A 204 -29.52 -35.88 -17.96
N ALA A 205 -28.37 -36.27 -17.41
CA ALA A 205 -27.90 -37.66 -17.34
C ALA A 205 -28.89 -38.56 -16.56
N GLN A 206 -29.41 -38.09 -15.43
CA GLN A 206 -30.46 -38.79 -14.71
C GLN A 206 -31.71 -39.00 -15.59
N GLY A 207 -32.16 -37.96 -16.29
CA GLY A 207 -33.31 -38.06 -17.21
C GLY A 207 -33.13 -39.15 -18.27
N ILE A 208 -31.95 -39.21 -18.90
CA ILE A 208 -31.60 -40.24 -19.88
C ILE A 208 -31.67 -41.65 -19.28
N LEU A 209 -31.04 -41.82 -18.08
CA LEU A 209 -31.05 -43.13 -17.41
C LEU A 209 -32.42 -43.56 -16.93
N ILE A 210 -33.25 -42.65 -16.45
CA ILE A 210 -34.65 -42.91 -16.06
C ILE A 210 -35.47 -43.41 -17.26
N GLU A 211 -35.35 -42.71 -18.39
CA GLU A 211 -36.07 -43.07 -19.62
C GLU A 211 -35.61 -44.44 -20.15
N ARG A 212 -34.31 -44.63 -20.26
CA ARG A 212 -33.70 -45.81 -20.86
C ARG A 212 -33.87 -47.06 -20.01
N GLU A 213 -33.55 -46.98 -18.73
CA GLU A 213 -33.53 -48.13 -17.81
C GLU A 213 -34.83 -48.31 -17.02
N ARG A 214 -35.79 -47.37 -17.15
CA ARG A 214 -37.07 -47.33 -16.44
C ARG A 214 -36.92 -47.41 -14.91
N ILE A 215 -35.97 -46.66 -14.39
CA ILE A 215 -35.60 -46.61 -12.98
C ILE A 215 -36.03 -45.29 -12.33
N THR A 216 -35.94 -45.18 -11.00
CA THR A 216 -36.25 -43.97 -10.26
C THR A 216 -35.09 -42.97 -10.32
N ALA A 217 -35.34 -41.68 -10.01
CA ALA A 217 -34.32 -40.64 -9.95
C ALA A 217 -33.19 -40.97 -8.96
N ASP A 218 -33.55 -41.58 -7.81
CA ASP A 218 -32.54 -41.97 -6.80
C ASP A 218 -31.66 -43.12 -7.31
N GLN A 219 -32.22 -44.06 -8.05
CA GLN A 219 -31.47 -45.16 -8.67
C GLN A 219 -30.55 -44.63 -9.78
N ALA A 220 -31.02 -43.69 -10.62
CA ALA A 220 -30.21 -43.08 -11.65
C ALA A 220 -29.02 -42.30 -11.05
N PHE A 221 -29.26 -41.51 -9.99
CA PHE A 221 -28.19 -40.83 -9.28
C PHE A 221 -27.17 -41.79 -8.66
N SER A 222 -27.68 -42.90 -8.09
CA SER A 222 -26.83 -43.94 -7.51
C SER A 222 -25.90 -44.58 -8.56
N ILE A 223 -26.39 -44.85 -9.77
CA ILE A 223 -25.59 -45.37 -10.89
C ILE A 223 -24.46 -44.41 -11.25
N LEU A 224 -24.80 -43.13 -11.47
CA LEU A 224 -23.80 -42.10 -11.79
C LEU A 224 -22.71 -42.00 -10.69
N ARG A 225 -23.13 -42.05 -9.44
CA ARG A 225 -22.21 -41.99 -8.30
C ARG A 225 -21.30 -43.21 -8.22
N VAL A 226 -21.81 -44.40 -8.42
CA VAL A 226 -21.02 -45.63 -8.40
C VAL A 226 -20.00 -45.63 -9.54
N ALA A 227 -20.41 -45.23 -10.74
CA ALA A 227 -19.51 -45.11 -11.87
C ALA A 227 -18.38 -44.07 -11.60
N SER A 228 -18.74 -42.92 -11.03
CA SER A 228 -17.77 -41.90 -10.63
C SER A 228 -16.72 -42.43 -9.63
N GLN A 229 -17.17 -43.22 -8.65
CA GLN A 229 -16.29 -43.82 -7.65
C GLN A 229 -15.42 -44.91 -8.24
N HIS A 230 -15.98 -45.75 -9.09
CA HIS A 230 -15.27 -46.88 -9.69
C HIS A 230 -14.17 -46.43 -10.64
N LEU A 231 -14.47 -45.44 -11.49
CA LEU A 231 -13.55 -44.86 -12.46
C LEU A 231 -12.61 -43.79 -11.88
N ASN A 232 -12.82 -43.39 -10.62
CA ASN A 232 -12.09 -42.30 -9.96
C ASN A 232 -12.12 -40.99 -10.76
N VAL A 233 -13.24 -40.66 -11.38
CA VAL A 233 -13.48 -39.40 -12.12
C VAL A 233 -14.60 -38.60 -11.48
N LYS A 234 -14.66 -37.27 -11.74
CA LYS A 234 -15.70 -36.42 -11.17
C LYS A 234 -17.09 -36.83 -11.67
N LEU A 235 -18.07 -36.80 -10.77
CA LEU A 235 -19.48 -37.12 -11.10
C LEU A 235 -19.99 -36.36 -12.33
N ARG A 236 -19.57 -35.09 -12.51
CA ARG A 236 -19.89 -34.28 -13.68
C ARG A 236 -19.36 -34.88 -14.96
N GLU A 237 -18.18 -35.47 -14.97
CA GLU A 237 -17.56 -36.08 -16.17
C GLU A 237 -18.32 -37.32 -16.57
N VAL A 238 -18.71 -38.15 -15.61
CA VAL A 238 -19.59 -39.31 -15.86
C VAL A 238 -20.95 -38.84 -16.42
N ALA A 239 -21.53 -37.80 -15.83
CA ALA A 239 -22.80 -37.27 -16.30
C ALA A 239 -22.72 -36.70 -17.73
N LEU A 240 -21.64 -35.97 -18.06
CA LEU A 240 -21.40 -35.49 -19.42
C LEU A 240 -21.30 -36.65 -20.41
N TYR A 241 -20.55 -37.70 -20.07
CA TYR A 241 -20.43 -38.86 -20.93
C TYR A 241 -21.80 -39.51 -21.18
N VAL A 242 -22.65 -39.66 -20.15
CA VAL A 242 -24.02 -40.18 -20.30
C VAL A 242 -24.87 -39.25 -21.18
N VAL A 243 -24.76 -37.95 -21.06
CA VAL A 243 -25.49 -37.00 -21.92
C VAL A 243 -25.06 -37.12 -23.38
N GLU A 244 -23.75 -37.30 -23.66
CA GLU A 244 -23.21 -37.38 -25.00
C GLU A 244 -23.48 -38.74 -25.67
N THR A 245 -23.37 -39.84 -24.92
CA THR A 245 -23.38 -41.19 -25.47
C THR A 245 -24.67 -41.96 -25.20
N GLY A 246 -25.43 -41.52 -24.19
CA GLY A 246 -26.56 -42.26 -23.64
C GLY A 246 -26.17 -43.48 -22.78
N GLU A 247 -24.87 -43.72 -22.56
CA GLU A 247 -24.36 -44.92 -21.86
C GLU A 247 -23.55 -44.52 -20.60
N VAL A 248 -23.59 -45.38 -19.61
CA VAL A 248 -22.75 -45.22 -18.42
C VAL A 248 -21.35 -45.71 -18.79
N PRO A 249 -20.27 -44.92 -18.53
CA PRO A 249 -18.91 -45.35 -18.83
C PRO A 249 -18.57 -46.60 -18.02
N SER A 250 -17.98 -47.60 -18.67
CA SER A 250 -17.44 -48.82 -18.10
C SER A 250 -15.92 -48.84 -18.39
N ASP A 251 -15.18 -49.60 -17.61
CA ASP A 251 -13.72 -49.80 -17.82
C ASP A 251 -13.37 -50.19 -19.24
#